data_7ff30d6eff06b6f77cf6df8fe7d572a1
#
_entry.id   7ff30d6eff06b6f77cf6df8fe7d572a1
#
_cell.length_a   1.000
_cell.length_b   1.000
_cell.length_c   1.000
_cell.angle_alpha   90.00
_cell.angle_beta   90.00
_cell.angle_gamma   90.00
#
_symmetry.space_group_name_H-M   'P 1'
#
loop_
_entity.id
_entity.type
_entity.pdbx_description
1 polymer ?
#
loop_
_entity_poly.entity_id
_entity_poly.type
_entity_poly.pdbx_seq_one_letter_code
_entity_poly.pdbx_strand_id
1 'polypeptide(L)'
;MIWETILLALRAIRRNILRSSLTILGIVIGVAAVITMVTLGDGATVQVTTDISKLGSNMLHVRLGQGFRGPGGTRSMADMFDVDDAEAISREIFGLEAVAPTASRSQQAIYGNKNWSTSVMGTTNAYFQVRDWGLEIGRQFTNGELRSGRTVCILGSTVRDELFGNQDPLGATIRLQRLSCQVIGVLESKGQTGFGRDQDDIVMVPLRTLQRRIAGNNDVSALYVSAQDDISTTAVKEDIEALMRERRRIAPSADDDFHVRDMQEIVSTLTTTTRVLTGLLGAVAAVSLLVGGIGIMNIMLVSVTERTREIGTRLAIGALEREVLMQFLIEAVVLSSFGGLFGIILGLLAAATGAHILGMPFVLNLKIVAVAVLFSAGVGMIFGYFPARKAARMDPIEALRHE
;
A
#
# COMPACT_ATOMS: atom_id res chain seq x y z
N MET A 1 -0.04 -47.58 -3.59
CA MET A 1 0.38 -46.96 -4.85
C MET A 1 0.88 -45.51 -4.67
N ILE A 2 0.06 -44.52 -4.29
CA ILE A 2 0.51 -43.10 -4.21
C ILE A 2 1.67 -42.92 -3.24
N TRP A 3 1.63 -43.52 -2.07
CA TRP A 3 2.70 -43.43 -1.04
C TRP A 3 4.05 -44.00 -1.52
N GLU A 4 4.00 -45.13 -2.21
CA GLU A 4 5.21 -45.76 -2.78
C GLU A 4 5.80 -44.89 -3.90
N THR A 5 4.94 -44.23 -4.71
CA THR A 5 5.37 -43.33 -5.78
C THR A 5 6.03 -42.10 -5.22
N ILE A 6 5.53 -41.54 -4.09
CA ILE A 6 6.15 -40.41 -3.37
C ILE A 6 7.54 -40.82 -2.83
N LEU A 7 7.68 -42.00 -2.24
CA LEU A 7 8.96 -42.51 -1.76
C LEU A 7 9.96 -42.74 -2.89
N LEU A 8 9.50 -43.19 -4.06
CA LEU A 8 10.32 -43.33 -5.25
C LEU A 8 10.78 -41.97 -5.81
N ALA A 9 9.90 -40.97 -5.83
CA ALA A 9 10.24 -39.60 -6.21
C ALA A 9 11.31 -38.98 -5.28
N LEU A 10 11.19 -39.19 -3.97
CA LEU A 10 12.19 -38.75 -2.98
C LEU A 10 13.56 -39.46 -3.18
N ARG A 11 13.56 -40.75 -3.53
CA ARG A 11 14.79 -41.50 -3.85
C ARG A 11 15.44 -40.99 -5.15
N ALA A 12 14.64 -40.66 -6.17
CA ALA A 12 15.11 -40.11 -7.42
C ALA A 12 15.82 -38.76 -7.22
N ILE A 13 15.27 -37.87 -6.35
CA ILE A 13 15.88 -36.60 -5.96
C ILE A 13 17.27 -36.84 -5.31
N ARG A 14 17.38 -37.83 -4.42
CA ARG A 14 18.64 -38.14 -3.72
C ARG A 14 19.73 -38.66 -4.64
N ARG A 15 19.37 -39.33 -5.73
CA ARG A 15 20.33 -39.97 -6.66
C ARG A 15 21.08 -39.00 -7.55
N ASN A 16 20.47 -37.79 -7.84
CA ASN A 16 21.05 -36.75 -8.67
C ASN A 16 20.78 -35.36 -8.05
N ILE A 17 21.32 -35.13 -6.85
CA ILE A 17 21.02 -33.95 -6.00
C ILE A 17 21.27 -32.61 -6.73
N LEU A 18 22.41 -32.46 -7.43
CA LEU A 18 22.76 -31.22 -8.11
C LEU A 18 21.77 -30.84 -9.22
N ARG A 19 21.33 -31.82 -10.02
CA ARG A 19 20.39 -31.55 -11.12
C ARG A 19 18.98 -31.29 -10.59
N SER A 20 18.53 -32.12 -9.64
CA SER A 20 17.22 -31.93 -9.01
C SER A 20 17.12 -30.64 -8.24
N SER A 21 18.18 -30.23 -7.51
CA SER A 21 18.18 -28.95 -6.78
C SER A 21 18.14 -27.75 -7.72
N LEU A 22 18.88 -27.77 -8.82
CA LEU A 22 18.90 -26.67 -9.79
C LEU A 22 17.52 -26.45 -10.45
N THR A 23 16.83 -27.57 -10.74
CA THR A 23 15.50 -27.54 -11.35
C THR A 23 14.42 -27.08 -10.37
N ILE A 24 14.45 -27.65 -9.15
CA ILE A 24 13.53 -27.26 -8.07
C ILE A 24 13.74 -25.79 -7.72
N LEU A 25 15.00 -25.29 -7.75
CA LEU A 25 15.35 -23.90 -7.47
C LEU A 25 14.62 -22.92 -8.40
N GLY A 26 14.48 -23.24 -9.69
CA GLY A 26 13.73 -22.39 -10.62
C GLY A 26 12.27 -22.24 -10.24
N ILE A 27 11.62 -23.33 -9.79
CA ILE A 27 10.22 -23.29 -9.32
C ILE A 27 10.14 -22.56 -7.98
N VAL A 28 11.05 -22.83 -7.05
CA VAL A 28 11.12 -22.18 -5.74
C VAL A 28 11.24 -20.66 -5.89
N ILE A 29 12.18 -20.20 -6.73
CA ILE A 29 12.38 -18.76 -6.96
C ILE A 29 11.12 -18.14 -7.59
N GLY A 30 10.57 -18.78 -8.63
CA GLY A 30 9.37 -18.26 -9.29
C GLY A 30 8.17 -18.12 -8.35
N VAL A 31 7.89 -19.15 -7.57
CA VAL A 31 6.78 -19.16 -6.59
C VAL A 31 7.06 -18.19 -5.44
N ALA A 32 8.28 -18.19 -4.89
CA ALA A 32 8.65 -17.29 -3.79
C ALA A 32 8.54 -15.82 -4.20
N ALA A 33 9.02 -15.47 -5.40
CA ALA A 33 8.94 -14.11 -5.91
C ALA A 33 7.49 -13.61 -6.03
N VAL A 34 6.58 -14.44 -6.58
CA VAL A 34 5.16 -14.08 -6.71
C VAL A 34 4.52 -13.88 -5.34
N ILE A 35 4.71 -14.82 -4.42
CA ILE A 35 4.10 -14.75 -3.08
C ILE A 35 4.62 -13.53 -2.31
N THR A 36 5.94 -13.33 -2.32
CA THR A 36 6.56 -12.17 -1.64
C THR A 36 5.98 -10.87 -2.16
N MET A 37 5.93 -10.71 -3.48
CA MET A 37 5.47 -9.46 -4.09
C MET A 37 4.00 -9.18 -3.88
N VAL A 38 3.13 -10.20 -4.05
CA VAL A 38 1.69 -10.02 -3.83
C VAL A 38 1.41 -9.70 -2.37
N THR A 39 2.04 -10.44 -1.43
CA THR A 39 1.85 -10.22 0.00
C THR A 39 2.33 -8.83 0.45
N LEU A 40 3.50 -8.37 -0.03
CA LEU A 40 3.99 -7.01 0.26
C LEU A 40 3.15 -5.93 -0.42
N GLY A 41 2.69 -6.17 -1.66
CA GLY A 41 1.80 -5.26 -2.37
C GLY A 41 0.44 -5.08 -1.70
N ASP A 42 -0.16 -6.17 -1.23
CA ASP A 42 -1.40 -6.14 -0.45
C ASP A 42 -1.17 -5.42 0.89
N GLY A 43 -0.06 -5.68 1.57
CA GLY A 43 0.34 -4.99 2.81
C GLY A 43 0.50 -3.48 2.61
N ALA A 44 1.19 -3.06 1.55
CA ALA A 44 1.35 -1.65 1.19
C ALA A 44 0.00 -0.98 0.90
N THR A 45 -0.89 -1.66 0.16
CA THR A 45 -2.22 -1.15 -0.15
C THR A 45 -3.06 -0.97 1.11
N VAL A 46 -3.05 -1.95 2.01
CA VAL A 46 -3.77 -1.88 3.31
C VAL A 46 -3.21 -0.74 4.16
N GLN A 47 -1.88 -0.59 4.24
CA GLN A 47 -1.25 0.49 4.99
C GLN A 47 -1.71 1.87 4.48
N VAL A 48 -1.59 2.10 3.17
CA VAL A 48 -1.98 3.38 2.56
C VAL A 48 -3.48 3.65 2.73
N THR A 49 -4.33 2.63 2.53
CA THR A 49 -5.77 2.77 2.74
C THR A 49 -6.10 3.12 4.18
N THR A 50 -5.43 2.49 5.15
CA THR A 50 -5.60 2.79 6.56
C THR A 50 -5.13 4.22 6.90
N ASP A 51 -3.98 4.63 6.38
CA ASP A 51 -3.45 5.97 6.60
C ASP A 51 -4.37 7.05 5.98
N ILE A 52 -4.94 6.80 4.81
CA ILE A 52 -5.90 7.69 4.17
C ILE A 52 -7.23 7.71 4.93
N SER A 53 -7.72 6.56 5.39
CA SER A 53 -8.94 6.51 6.22
C SER A 53 -8.80 7.35 7.50
N LYS A 54 -7.62 7.35 8.13
CA LYS A 54 -7.32 8.23 9.28
C LYS A 54 -7.31 9.73 8.92
N LEU A 55 -7.11 10.06 7.65
CA LEU A 55 -7.11 11.44 7.15
C LEU A 55 -8.52 11.94 6.78
N GLY A 56 -9.51 11.06 6.69
CA GLY A 56 -10.85 11.30 6.13
C GLY A 56 -10.93 10.73 4.71
N SER A 57 -11.75 9.70 4.52
CA SER A 57 -11.83 8.94 3.25
C SER A 57 -12.33 9.78 2.07
N ASN A 58 -13.21 10.76 2.31
CA ASN A 58 -13.85 11.60 1.30
C ASN A 58 -13.28 13.01 1.27
N MET A 59 -12.01 13.15 1.72
CA MET A 59 -11.36 14.45 1.84
C MET A 59 -10.70 14.90 0.54
N LEU A 60 -11.02 16.13 0.16
CA LEU A 60 -10.31 16.87 -0.88
C LEU A 60 -9.46 17.96 -0.24
N HIS A 61 -8.27 18.15 -0.75
CA HIS A 61 -7.32 19.13 -0.24
C HIS A 61 -6.97 20.13 -1.34
N VAL A 62 -7.46 21.36 -1.20
CA VAL A 62 -7.17 22.46 -2.12
C VAL A 62 -5.97 23.22 -1.61
N ARG A 63 -4.91 23.27 -2.41
CA ARG A 63 -3.66 23.99 -2.08
C ARG A 63 -3.25 24.87 -3.23
N LEU A 64 -2.49 25.91 -2.90
CA LEU A 64 -1.84 26.74 -3.91
C LEU A 64 -0.84 25.88 -4.70
N GLY A 65 -0.91 25.97 -6.01
CA GLY A 65 0.04 25.40 -6.95
C GLY A 65 1.23 26.33 -7.08
N GLN A 66 2.43 25.77 -7.15
CA GLN A 66 3.52 26.50 -7.78
C GLN A 66 3.32 26.30 -9.29
N GLY A 67 2.83 27.31 -9.99
CA GLY A 67 2.74 27.27 -11.45
C GLY A 67 4.10 26.89 -12.01
N PHE A 68 4.21 25.67 -12.52
CA PHE A 68 5.40 25.21 -13.20
C PHE A 68 5.35 25.79 -14.61
N ARG A 69 5.74 27.04 -14.77
CA ARG A 69 6.15 27.51 -16.10
C ARG A 69 7.45 26.84 -16.44
N GLY A 70 7.47 26.18 -17.60
CA GLY A 70 8.62 25.44 -18.14
C GLY A 70 9.97 26.17 -18.05
N PRO A 71 11.07 25.60 -18.52
CA PRO A 71 12.42 26.13 -18.31
C PRO A 71 12.52 27.60 -18.77
N GLY A 72 12.65 28.53 -17.82
CA GLY A 72 12.74 29.98 -18.06
C GLY A 72 11.58 30.83 -17.51
N GLY A 73 10.53 30.25 -16.93
CA GLY A 73 9.41 31.01 -16.36
C GLY A 73 9.70 31.51 -14.95
N THR A 74 9.46 32.79 -14.68
CA THR A 74 9.45 33.39 -13.35
C THR A 74 8.37 32.70 -12.51
N ARG A 75 8.71 32.25 -11.28
CA ARG A 75 7.75 31.77 -10.30
C ARG A 75 6.77 32.90 -9.99
N SER A 76 5.56 32.84 -10.54
CA SER A 76 4.46 33.65 -10.06
C SER A 76 4.05 33.06 -8.71
N MET A 77 4.18 33.80 -7.63
CA MET A 77 3.52 33.44 -6.37
C MET A 77 2.02 33.58 -6.61
N ALA A 78 1.32 32.44 -6.57
CA ALA A 78 -0.14 32.44 -6.58
C ALA A 78 -0.65 33.26 -5.38
N ASP A 79 -1.69 34.07 -5.59
CA ASP A 79 -2.35 34.76 -4.51
C ASP A 79 -2.93 33.75 -3.50
N MET A 80 -2.76 34.03 -2.21
CA MET A 80 -3.30 33.17 -1.16
C MET A 80 -4.83 33.08 -1.28
N PHE A 81 -5.40 31.98 -0.82
CA PHE A 81 -6.85 31.89 -0.65
C PHE A 81 -7.31 32.84 0.45
N ASP A 82 -8.56 33.16 0.43
CA ASP A 82 -9.23 33.90 1.50
C ASP A 82 -10.36 33.08 2.15
N VAL A 83 -10.99 33.63 3.17
CA VAL A 83 -12.12 32.99 3.86
C VAL A 83 -13.35 32.93 2.94
N ASP A 84 -13.50 33.93 2.05
CA ASP A 84 -14.63 34.01 1.12
C ASP A 84 -14.57 32.89 0.06
N ASP A 85 -13.37 32.38 -0.26
CA ASP A 85 -13.20 31.20 -1.12
C ASP A 85 -13.78 29.94 -0.44
N ALA A 86 -13.50 29.75 0.86
CA ALA A 86 -14.07 28.64 1.62
C ALA A 86 -15.60 28.74 1.76
N GLU A 87 -16.12 29.95 1.96
CA GLU A 87 -17.55 30.21 2.03
C GLU A 87 -18.23 30.00 0.68
N ALA A 88 -17.61 30.39 -0.43
CA ALA A 88 -18.11 30.15 -1.77
C ALA A 88 -18.21 28.64 -2.08
N ILE A 89 -17.13 27.89 -1.82
CA ILE A 89 -17.13 26.43 -1.97
C ILE A 89 -18.29 25.82 -1.17
N SER A 90 -18.43 26.20 0.09
CA SER A 90 -19.47 25.65 0.97
C SER A 90 -20.90 25.99 0.52
N ARG A 91 -21.11 27.10 -0.19
CA ARG A 91 -22.44 27.60 -0.59
C ARG A 91 -22.82 27.13 -1.99
N GLU A 92 -21.88 27.07 -2.92
CA GLU A 92 -22.14 26.88 -4.34
C GLU A 92 -21.99 25.42 -4.79
N ILE A 93 -21.21 24.61 -4.05
CA ILE A 93 -21.00 23.21 -4.40
C ILE A 93 -21.92 22.31 -3.58
N PHE A 94 -22.68 21.48 -4.29
CA PHE A 94 -23.60 20.53 -3.66
C PHE A 94 -22.86 19.26 -3.20
N GLY A 95 -23.37 18.62 -2.16
CA GLY A 95 -22.85 17.34 -1.68
C GLY A 95 -21.61 17.45 -0.80
N LEU A 96 -21.36 18.63 -0.24
CA LEU A 96 -20.31 18.83 0.76
C LEU A 96 -20.86 18.57 2.16
N GLU A 97 -20.05 17.95 3.00
CA GLU A 97 -20.31 17.80 4.43
C GLU A 97 -19.72 18.98 5.23
N ALA A 98 -18.49 19.33 4.95
CA ALA A 98 -17.80 20.42 5.63
C ALA A 98 -16.67 21.04 4.78
N VAL A 99 -16.42 22.33 4.98
CA VAL A 99 -15.29 23.06 4.38
C VAL A 99 -14.51 23.77 5.49
N ALA A 100 -13.23 23.50 5.59
CA ALA A 100 -12.35 24.04 6.62
C ALA A 100 -11.18 24.84 6.02
N PRO A 101 -11.20 26.18 6.10
CA PRO A 101 -10.05 26.98 5.77
C PRO A 101 -8.96 26.81 6.82
N THR A 102 -7.71 26.73 6.37
CA THR A 102 -6.55 26.58 7.25
C THR A 102 -5.42 27.52 6.86
N ALA A 103 -4.73 28.01 7.87
CA ALA A 103 -3.46 28.70 7.73
C ALA A 103 -2.49 28.13 8.76
N SER A 104 -1.22 28.02 8.46
CA SER A 104 -0.24 27.47 9.39
C SER A 104 1.05 28.26 9.43
N ARG A 105 1.69 28.29 10.61
CA ARG A 105 3.01 28.86 10.83
C ARG A 105 3.77 28.00 11.83
N SER A 106 5.03 27.72 11.57
CA SER A 106 5.90 27.09 12.55
C SER A 106 6.24 28.10 13.65
N GLN A 107 6.04 27.70 14.90
CA GLN A 107 6.25 28.56 16.08
C GLN A 107 6.83 27.74 17.22
N GLN A 108 7.48 28.41 18.16
CA GLN A 108 7.92 27.82 19.41
C GLN A 108 6.80 27.91 20.45
N ALA A 109 6.34 26.79 20.95
CA ALA A 109 5.43 26.70 22.09
C ALA A 109 6.24 26.55 23.37
N ILE A 110 5.88 27.32 24.42
CA ILE A 110 6.61 27.39 25.68
C ILE A 110 5.64 27.22 26.84
N TYR A 111 5.99 26.33 27.76
CA TYR A 111 5.29 26.15 29.04
C TYR A 111 6.30 25.96 30.18
N GLY A 112 6.27 26.88 31.16
CA GLY A 112 7.27 26.87 32.23
C GLY A 112 8.69 27.02 31.70
N ASN A 113 9.51 26.02 31.95
CA ASN A 113 10.91 25.94 31.48
C ASN A 113 11.10 25.02 30.22
N LYS A 114 10.00 24.45 29.70
CA LYS A 114 10.01 23.61 28.49
C LYS A 114 9.63 24.43 27.27
N ASN A 115 10.23 24.09 26.14
CA ASN A 115 9.90 24.64 24.85
C ASN A 115 9.92 23.57 23.77
N TRP A 116 9.07 23.71 22.78
CA TRP A 116 8.93 22.80 21.65
C TRP A 116 8.63 23.57 20.37
N SER A 117 9.30 23.23 19.26
CA SER A 117 9.02 23.84 17.96
C SER A 117 7.92 23.03 17.28
N THR A 118 6.79 23.64 17.02
CA THR A 118 5.60 22.97 16.50
C THR A 118 4.91 23.77 15.40
N SER A 119 4.01 23.16 14.68
CA SER A 119 3.15 23.81 13.71
C SER A 119 1.90 24.39 14.39
N VAL A 120 1.76 25.70 14.39
CA VAL A 120 0.52 26.36 14.84
C VAL A 120 -0.41 26.52 13.65
N MET A 121 -1.58 25.88 13.71
CA MET A 121 -2.60 25.92 12.67
C MET A 121 -3.83 26.69 13.14
N GLY A 122 -4.19 27.71 12.36
CA GLY A 122 -5.48 28.39 12.49
C GLY A 122 -6.54 27.70 11.65
N THR A 123 -7.68 27.36 12.26
CA THR A 123 -8.78 26.68 11.56
C THR A 123 -10.14 26.94 12.22
N THR A 124 -11.19 26.27 11.74
CA THR A 124 -12.56 26.25 12.27
C THR A 124 -12.92 24.86 12.77
N ASN A 125 -14.08 24.72 13.43
CA ASN A 125 -14.55 23.41 13.89
C ASN A 125 -14.85 22.44 12.74
N ALA A 126 -15.11 22.93 11.53
CA ALA A 126 -15.26 22.11 10.34
C ALA A 126 -14.02 21.22 10.09
N TYR A 127 -12.84 21.63 10.52
CA TYR A 127 -11.63 20.84 10.36
C TYR A 127 -11.67 19.51 11.10
N PHE A 128 -12.28 19.48 12.29
CA PHE A 128 -12.43 18.24 13.06
C PHE A 128 -13.34 17.25 12.33
N GLN A 129 -14.39 17.76 11.65
CA GLN A 129 -15.29 16.94 10.83
C GLN A 129 -14.59 16.44 9.59
N VAL A 130 -13.98 17.34 8.79
CA VAL A 130 -13.28 16.97 7.55
C VAL A 130 -12.18 15.94 7.77
N ARG A 131 -11.48 16.07 8.92
CA ARG A 131 -10.36 15.19 9.27
C ARG A 131 -10.76 13.98 10.11
N ASP A 132 -12.03 13.85 10.46
CA ASP A 132 -12.48 12.85 11.44
C ASP A 132 -11.52 12.79 12.64
N TRP A 133 -11.30 13.95 13.29
CA TRP A 133 -10.32 14.08 14.36
C TRP A 133 -11.00 14.40 15.70
N GLY A 134 -11.07 13.38 16.56
CA GLY A 134 -11.63 13.49 17.89
C GLY A 134 -10.74 14.27 18.87
N LEU A 135 -11.34 14.58 20.03
CA LEU A 135 -10.63 15.12 21.19
C LEU A 135 -10.49 14.03 22.25
N GLU A 136 -9.28 13.84 22.77
CA GLU A 136 -9.01 12.97 23.92
C GLU A 136 -9.61 13.56 25.21
N ILE A 137 -9.39 14.85 25.43
CA ILE A 137 -9.92 15.59 26.58
C ILE A 137 -10.27 17.03 26.18
N GLY A 138 -11.20 17.64 26.91
CA GLY A 138 -11.58 19.03 26.72
C GLY A 138 -12.73 19.23 25.74
N ARG A 139 -12.69 20.33 24.97
CA ARG A 139 -13.75 20.75 24.06
C ARG A 139 -13.21 21.44 22.81
N GLN A 140 -14.04 21.46 21.76
CA GLN A 140 -13.79 22.27 20.56
C GLN A 140 -14.00 23.77 20.82
N PHE A 141 -13.66 24.60 19.84
CA PHE A 141 -13.89 26.04 19.90
C PHE A 141 -15.39 26.33 19.93
N THR A 142 -15.78 27.32 20.74
CA THR A 142 -17.13 27.88 20.66
C THR A 142 -17.24 28.84 19.48
N ASN A 143 -18.46 29.06 18.97
CA ASN A 143 -18.72 30.02 17.88
C ASN A 143 -18.27 31.45 18.26
N GLY A 144 -18.37 31.83 19.56
CA GLY A 144 -17.88 33.08 20.07
C GLY A 144 -16.37 33.23 19.98
N GLU A 145 -15.61 32.16 20.30
CA GLU A 145 -14.16 32.13 20.23
C GLU A 145 -13.67 32.18 18.77
N LEU A 146 -14.33 31.46 17.85
CA LEU A 146 -14.03 31.54 16.43
C LEU A 146 -14.25 32.93 15.85
N ARG A 147 -15.39 33.55 16.16
CA ARG A 147 -15.75 34.90 15.64
C ARG A 147 -14.89 36.00 16.22
N SER A 148 -14.62 35.97 17.52
CA SER A 148 -13.83 37.01 18.20
C SER A 148 -12.31 36.84 17.98
N GLY A 149 -11.83 35.65 17.58
CA GLY A 149 -10.41 35.35 17.57
C GLY A 149 -9.82 35.31 18.97
N ARG A 150 -10.50 34.60 19.90
CA ARG A 150 -10.04 34.43 21.27
C ARG A 150 -8.77 33.57 21.31
N THR A 151 -7.87 33.91 22.24
CA THR A 151 -6.58 33.21 22.40
C THR A 151 -6.74 31.91 23.19
N VAL A 152 -7.38 30.92 22.56
CA VAL A 152 -7.55 29.56 23.07
C VAL A 152 -6.87 28.58 22.10
N CYS A 153 -6.39 27.45 22.61
CA CYS A 153 -5.72 26.44 21.79
C CYS A 153 -6.08 25.00 22.17
N ILE A 154 -5.97 24.13 21.19
CA ILE A 154 -6.11 22.67 21.32
C ILE A 154 -4.76 22.09 20.92
N LEU A 155 -4.20 21.21 21.75
CA LEU A 155 -2.89 20.63 21.56
C LEU A 155 -3.00 19.25 20.87
N GLY A 156 -2.07 18.95 19.97
CA GLY A 156 -1.84 17.58 19.55
C GLY A 156 -1.09 16.79 20.63
N SER A 157 -1.18 15.46 20.59
CA SER A 157 -0.64 14.58 21.64
C SER A 157 0.87 14.75 21.81
N THR A 158 1.65 14.89 20.74
CA THR A 158 3.10 15.11 20.80
C THR A 158 3.43 16.41 21.54
N VAL A 159 2.73 17.50 21.23
CA VAL A 159 2.95 18.80 21.91
C VAL A 159 2.56 18.73 23.38
N ARG A 160 1.46 18.02 23.72
CA ARG A 160 1.06 17.76 25.10
C ARG A 160 2.17 17.03 25.86
N ASP A 161 2.69 15.93 25.28
CA ASP A 161 3.70 15.11 25.94
C ASP A 161 5.03 15.85 26.14
N GLU A 162 5.47 16.62 25.15
CA GLU A 162 6.72 17.38 25.23
C GLU A 162 6.65 18.54 26.23
N LEU A 163 5.54 19.28 26.28
CA LEU A 163 5.42 20.43 27.16
C LEU A 163 4.96 20.06 28.59
N PHE A 164 3.99 19.15 28.71
CA PHE A 164 3.34 18.86 29.98
C PHE A 164 3.78 17.51 30.58
N GLY A 165 4.17 16.52 29.75
CA GLY A 165 4.42 15.15 30.22
C GLY A 165 3.14 14.56 30.84
N ASN A 166 3.20 14.23 32.12
CA ASN A 166 2.05 13.66 32.86
C ASN A 166 1.15 14.71 33.53
N GLN A 167 1.39 16.02 33.32
CA GLN A 167 0.56 17.07 33.91
C GLN A 167 -0.69 17.29 33.07
N ASP A 168 -1.81 17.66 33.73
CA ASP A 168 -3.03 18.04 33.01
C ASP A 168 -2.83 19.40 32.31
N PRO A 169 -2.97 19.44 30.96
CA PRO A 169 -2.80 20.66 30.21
C PRO A 169 -4.05 21.56 30.22
N LEU A 170 -5.24 21.04 30.60
CA LEU A 170 -6.48 21.81 30.53
C LEU A 170 -6.46 23.05 31.41
N GLY A 171 -6.85 24.18 30.84
CA GLY A 171 -6.87 25.48 31.52
C GLY A 171 -5.51 26.13 31.68
N ALA A 172 -4.40 25.40 31.45
CA ALA A 172 -3.07 25.97 31.48
C ALA A 172 -2.87 27.01 30.36
N THR A 173 -1.93 27.91 30.54
CA THR A 173 -1.58 28.91 29.51
C THR A 173 -0.21 28.62 28.96
N ILE A 174 -0.14 28.36 27.65
CA ILE A 174 1.11 28.23 26.89
C ILE A 174 1.41 29.53 26.16
N ARG A 175 2.68 29.77 25.87
CA ARG A 175 3.10 30.90 25.06
C ARG A 175 3.55 30.43 23.69
N LEU A 176 2.87 30.92 22.65
CA LEU A 176 3.22 30.71 21.25
C LEU A 176 3.98 31.92 20.77
N GLN A 177 5.30 31.93 20.89
CA GLN A 177 6.17 33.09 20.63
C GLN A 177 5.76 34.34 21.40
N ARG A 178 4.86 35.17 20.85
CA ARG A 178 4.35 36.40 21.44
C ARG A 178 2.90 36.34 21.93
N LEU A 179 2.23 35.20 21.68
CA LEU A 179 0.82 35.01 21.99
C LEU A 179 0.66 34.08 23.19
N SER A 180 0.02 34.52 24.25
CA SER A 180 -0.41 33.64 25.34
C SER A 180 -1.75 33.01 24.99
N CYS A 181 -1.84 31.67 25.08
CA CYS A 181 -2.96 30.86 24.63
C CYS A 181 -3.40 29.90 25.73
N GLN A 182 -4.69 29.91 26.07
CA GLN A 182 -5.25 28.99 27.06
C GLN A 182 -5.59 27.64 26.40
N VAL A 183 -5.10 26.56 26.96
CA VAL A 183 -5.39 25.21 26.49
C VAL A 183 -6.81 24.81 26.88
N ILE A 184 -7.65 24.46 25.91
CA ILE A 184 -9.05 24.06 26.08
C ILE A 184 -9.32 22.61 25.72
N GLY A 185 -8.36 21.92 25.10
CA GLY A 185 -8.49 20.53 24.71
C GLY A 185 -7.18 19.93 24.22
N VAL A 186 -7.19 18.60 24.11
CA VAL A 186 -6.12 17.80 23.51
C VAL A 186 -6.75 16.90 22.47
N LEU A 187 -6.10 16.78 21.30
CA LEU A 187 -6.53 15.91 20.20
C LEU A 187 -6.24 14.45 20.52
N GLU A 188 -7.07 13.57 20.00
CA GLU A 188 -6.73 12.15 19.92
C GLU A 188 -5.48 11.94 19.08
N SER A 189 -4.61 11.01 19.49
CA SER A 189 -3.41 10.71 18.73
C SER A 189 -3.74 9.99 17.41
N LYS A 190 -3.26 10.53 16.30
CA LYS A 190 -3.29 9.90 14.96
C LYS A 190 -1.96 9.27 14.58
N GLY A 191 -0.89 9.57 15.33
CA GLY A 191 0.45 9.05 15.11
C GLY A 191 1.14 9.61 13.88
N GLN A 192 2.15 8.87 13.42
CA GLN A 192 2.91 9.25 12.22
C GLN A 192 2.22 8.76 10.94
N THR A 193 2.32 9.56 9.88
CA THR A 193 1.94 9.11 8.54
C THR A 193 2.93 8.07 8.04
N GLY A 194 2.54 7.25 7.05
CA GLY A 194 3.43 6.27 6.39
C GLY A 194 4.70 6.87 5.79
N PHE A 195 4.78 8.21 5.67
CA PHE A 195 5.98 8.95 5.24
C PHE A 195 6.80 9.53 6.41
N GLY A 196 6.55 9.08 7.64
CA GLY A 196 7.30 9.48 8.83
C GLY A 196 7.01 10.88 9.37
N ARG A 197 6.01 11.59 8.84
CA ARG A 197 5.60 12.89 9.39
C ARG A 197 4.65 12.68 10.55
N ASP A 198 4.99 13.26 11.71
CA ASP A 198 4.14 13.28 12.87
C ASP A 198 2.94 14.23 12.65
N GLN A 199 1.71 13.68 12.75
CA GLN A 199 0.49 14.46 12.62
C GLN A 199 0.13 15.17 13.93
N ASP A 200 0.59 14.63 15.05
CA ASP A 200 0.25 15.05 16.40
C ASP A 200 1.13 16.22 16.87
N ASP A 201 2.17 16.59 16.09
CA ASP A 201 3.00 17.77 16.38
C ASP A 201 2.35 19.05 15.86
N ILE A 202 1.23 19.43 16.50
CA ILE A 202 0.40 20.56 16.09
C ILE A 202 -0.23 21.27 17.29
N VAL A 203 -0.42 22.57 17.15
CA VAL A 203 -1.26 23.39 18.04
C VAL A 203 -2.34 24.05 17.20
N MET A 204 -3.60 23.78 17.49
CA MET A 204 -4.72 24.40 16.79
C MET A 204 -5.23 25.64 17.54
N VAL A 205 -5.50 26.70 16.80
CA VAL A 205 -6.08 27.95 17.29
C VAL A 205 -7.22 28.41 16.36
N PRO A 206 -8.17 29.25 16.79
CA PRO A 206 -9.14 29.84 15.87
C PRO A 206 -8.44 30.54 14.70
N LEU A 207 -8.95 30.35 13.47
CA LEU A 207 -8.32 30.92 12.26
C LEU A 207 -8.05 32.42 12.41
N ARG A 208 -9.03 33.17 12.89
CA ARG A 208 -8.88 34.63 13.12
C ARG A 208 -7.79 34.98 14.15
N THR A 209 -7.54 34.10 15.13
CA THR A 209 -6.45 34.28 16.09
C THR A 209 -5.10 34.17 15.40
N LEU A 210 -4.90 33.15 14.58
CA LEU A 210 -3.67 33.00 13.80
C LEU A 210 -3.46 34.18 12.86
N GLN A 211 -4.48 34.51 12.06
CA GLN A 211 -4.43 35.60 11.09
C GLN A 211 -4.04 36.94 11.72
N ARG A 212 -4.75 37.35 12.80
CA ARG A 212 -4.58 38.69 13.42
C ARG A 212 -3.38 38.77 14.35
N ARG A 213 -3.03 37.71 15.07
CA ARG A 213 -2.06 37.76 16.17
C ARG A 213 -0.70 37.13 15.82
N ILE A 214 -0.66 36.21 14.84
CA ILE A 214 0.55 35.48 14.47
C ILE A 214 1.00 35.83 13.06
N ALA A 215 0.10 35.73 12.07
CA ALA A 215 0.45 35.93 10.67
C ALA A 215 0.44 37.39 10.24
N GLY A 216 -0.45 38.24 10.81
CA GLY A 216 -0.61 39.66 10.46
C GLY A 216 -1.30 39.88 9.10
N ASN A 217 -1.93 38.86 8.52
CA ASN A 217 -2.68 38.93 7.28
C ASN A 217 -3.95 38.07 7.40
N ASN A 218 -4.80 38.07 6.35
CA ASN A 218 -6.03 37.26 6.30
C ASN A 218 -5.87 36.00 5.41
N ASP A 219 -4.65 35.64 5.07
CA ASP A 219 -4.34 34.55 4.15
C ASP A 219 -4.83 33.21 4.70
N VAL A 220 -5.33 32.39 3.79
CA VAL A 220 -5.64 30.98 3.95
C VAL A 220 -4.69 30.19 3.05
N SER A 221 -3.94 29.26 3.63
CA SER A 221 -2.91 28.51 2.91
C SER A 221 -3.44 27.25 2.24
N ALA A 222 -4.55 26.71 2.74
CA ALA A 222 -5.20 25.53 2.18
C ALA A 222 -6.67 25.44 2.63
N LEU A 223 -7.47 24.77 1.80
CA LEU A 223 -8.86 24.43 2.12
C LEU A 223 -8.99 22.91 2.20
N TYR A 224 -9.57 22.43 3.27
CA TYR A 224 -9.92 21.02 3.44
C TYR A 224 -11.42 20.87 3.27
N VAL A 225 -11.83 19.99 2.39
CA VAL A 225 -13.23 19.78 2.02
C VAL A 225 -13.58 18.32 2.24
N SER A 226 -14.70 18.02 2.87
CA SER A 226 -15.26 16.67 2.97
C SER A 226 -16.50 16.57 2.10
N ALA A 227 -16.55 15.59 1.21
CA ALA A 227 -17.74 15.25 0.45
C ALA A 227 -18.63 14.28 1.26
N GLN A 228 -19.94 14.29 1.03
CA GLN A 228 -20.86 13.33 1.60
C GLN A 228 -20.57 11.92 1.04
N ASP A 229 -20.87 10.88 1.82
CA ASP A 229 -20.53 9.48 1.49
C ASP A 229 -21.15 8.97 0.17
N ASP A 230 -22.26 9.52 -0.24
CA ASP A 230 -23.01 9.14 -1.45
C ASP A 230 -22.61 9.94 -2.70
N ILE A 231 -21.70 10.91 -2.56
CA ILE A 231 -21.26 11.79 -3.65
C ILE A 231 -19.85 11.43 -4.11
N SER A 232 -19.65 11.39 -5.43
CA SER A 232 -18.33 11.15 -6.01
C SER A 232 -17.36 12.30 -5.69
N THR A 233 -16.24 11.99 -5.03
CA THR A 233 -15.18 12.97 -4.77
C THR A 233 -14.59 13.55 -6.06
N THR A 234 -14.57 12.76 -7.15
CA THR A 234 -14.13 13.24 -8.47
C THR A 234 -15.05 14.32 -9.02
N ALA A 235 -16.37 14.18 -8.90
CA ALA A 235 -17.31 15.21 -9.33
C ALA A 235 -17.15 16.48 -8.49
N VAL A 236 -17.06 16.35 -7.17
CA VAL A 236 -16.80 17.48 -6.27
C VAL A 236 -15.47 18.17 -6.59
N LYS A 237 -14.42 17.42 -6.96
CA LYS A 237 -13.15 17.96 -7.40
C LYS A 237 -13.30 18.84 -8.63
N GLU A 238 -14.01 18.35 -9.66
CA GLU A 238 -14.26 19.09 -10.89
C GLU A 238 -15.05 20.37 -10.63
N ASP A 239 -16.08 20.31 -9.76
CA ASP A 239 -16.85 21.47 -9.38
C ASP A 239 -16.01 22.51 -8.60
N ILE A 240 -15.14 22.07 -7.68
CA ILE A 240 -14.21 22.95 -6.97
C ILE A 240 -13.24 23.61 -7.97
N GLU A 241 -12.67 22.84 -8.89
CA GLU A 241 -11.76 23.35 -9.89
C GLU A 241 -12.44 24.39 -10.78
N ALA A 242 -13.65 24.13 -11.26
CA ALA A 242 -14.42 25.07 -12.05
C ALA A 242 -14.72 26.39 -11.29
N LEU A 243 -15.25 26.29 -10.07
CA LEU A 243 -15.56 27.42 -9.23
C LEU A 243 -14.31 28.26 -8.91
N MET A 244 -13.22 27.63 -8.54
CA MET A 244 -11.98 28.34 -8.22
C MET A 244 -11.34 29.00 -9.43
N ARG A 245 -11.40 28.38 -10.63
CA ARG A 245 -10.96 29.03 -11.89
C ARG A 245 -11.76 30.30 -12.17
N GLU A 246 -13.08 30.27 -11.99
CA GLU A 246 -13.94 31.44 -12.17
C GLU A 246 -13.60 32.54 -11.18
N ARG A 247 -13.54 32.23 -9.89
CA ARG A 247 -13.23 33.20 -8.83
C ARG A 247 -11.84 33.83 -8.98
N ARG A 248 -10.84 33.03 -9.36
CA ARG A 248 -9.45 33.48 -9.58
C ARG A 248 -9.24 34.07 -10.96
N ARG A 249 -10.29 34.12 -11.80
CA ARG A 249 -10.26 34.67 -13.18
C ARG A 249 -9.16 34.05 -14.04
N ILE A 250 -8.97 32.73 -13.93
CA ILE A 250 -8.00 31.98 -14.69
C ILE A 250 -8.55 31.79 -16.11
N ALA A 251 -7.78 32.22 -17.11
CA ALA A 251 -8.19 32.06 -18.52
C ALA A 251 -8.31 30.56 -18.87
N PRO A 252 -9.22 30.17 -19.81
CA PRO A 252 -9.41 28.75 -20.15
C PRO A 252 -8.14 28.04 -20.66
N SER A 253 -7.19 28.79 -21.22
CA SER A 253 -5.91 28.26 -21.72
C SER A 253 -4.75 28.38 -20.73
N ALA A 254 -4.97 28.93 -19.53
CA ALA A 254 -3.94 29.08 -18.52
C ALA A 254 -3.93 27.91 -17.55
N ASP A 255 -2.73 27.57 -17.08
CA ASP A 255 -2.55 26.58 -16.01
C ASP A 255 -3.11 27.12 -14.70
N ASP A 256 -3.61 26.19 -13.87
CA ASP A 256 -4.13 26.53 -12.56
C ASP A 256 -2.99 26.90 -11.61
N ASP A 257 -3.23 27.93 -10.81
CA ASP A 257 -2.34 28.36 -9.73
C ASP A 257 -2.67 27.69 -8.39
N PHE A 258 -3.55 26.69 -8.41
CA PHE A 258 -3.94 25.84 -7.31
C PHE A 258 -4.04 24.37 -7.74
N HIS A 259 -4.16 23.47 -6.77
CA HIS A 259 -4.38 22.02 -7.01
C HIS A 259 -5.43 21.49 -6.05
N VAL A 260 -6.38 20.74 -6.57
CA VAL A 260 -7.34 19.96 -5.80
C VAL A 260 -6.86 18.51 -5.78
N ARG A 261 -6.46 18.02 -4.61
CA ARG A 261 -6.03 16.64 -4.42
C ARG A 261 -7.16 15.84 -3.79
N ASP A 262 -7.57 14.80 -4.47
CA ASP A 262 -8.48 13.80 -3.94
C ASP A 262 -7.68 12.67 -3.29
N MET A 263 -7.98 12.35 -2.03
CA MET A 263 -7.33 11.26 -1.32
C MET A 263 -7.67 9.89 -1.93
N GLN A 264 -8.88 9.71 -2.46
CA GLN A 264 -9.27 8.48 -3.16
C GLN A 264 -8.48 8.27 -4.46
N GLU A 265 -8.18 9.36 -5.19
CA GLU A 265 -7.35 9.29 -6.42
C GLU A 265 -5.93 8.79 -6.10
N ILE A 266 -5.37 9.15 -4.95
CA ILE A 266 -4.06 8.65 -4.49
C ILE A 266 -4.14 7.14 -4.25
N VAL A 267 -5.18 6.65 -3.54
CA VAL A 267 -5.38 5.20 -3.31
C VAL A 267 -5.51 4.46 -4.63
N SER A 268 -6.36 4.95 -5.54
CA SER A 268 -6.61 4.30 -6.84
C SER A 268 -5.35 4.22 -7.69
N THR A 269 -4.56 5.28 -7.72
CA THR A 269 -3.27 5.34 -8.44
C THR A 269 -2.26 4.35 -7.87
N LEU A 270 -2.13 4.29 -6.54
CA LEU A 270 -1.24 3.33 -5.87
C LEU A 270 -1.68 1.89 -6.10
N THR A 271 -2.98 1.62 -6.00
CA THR A 271 -3.54 0.28 -6.27
C THR A 271 -3.29 -0.15 -7.72
N THR A 272 -3.48 0.77 -8.67
CA THR A 272 -3.22 0.52 -10.09
C THR A 272 -1.74 0.26 -10.35
N THR A 273 -0.86 1.08 -9.76
CA THR A 273 0.60 0.92 -9.87
C THR A 273 1.04 -0.42 -9.29
N THR A 274 0.53 -0.80 -8.11
CA THR A 274 0.82 -2.09 -7.48
C THR A 274 0.34 -3.24 -8.37
N ARG A 275 -0.84 -3.12 -9.00
CA ARG A 275 -1.37 -4.14 -9.93
C ARG A 275 -0.47 -4.31 -11.16
N VAL A 276 0.00 -3.21 -11.76
CA VAL A 276 0.92 -3.26 -12.90
C VAL A 276 2.25 -3.91 -12.51
N LEU A 277 2.83 -3.52 -11.39
CA LEU A 277 4.08 -4.13 -10.89
C LEU A 277 3.92 -5.62 -10.59
N THR A 278 2.80 -6.02 -9.96
CA THR A 278 2.48 -7.43 -9.72
C THR A 278 2.33 -8.20 -11.05
N GLY A 279 1.71 -7.59 -12.06
CA GLY A 279 1.59 -8.18 -13.40
C GLY A 279 2.94 -8.40 -14.07
N LEU A 280 3.83 -7.40 -14.02
CA LEU A 280 5.19 -7.52 -14.59
C LEU A 280 6.01 -8.61 -13.91
N LEU A 281 5.97 -8.66 -12.57
CA LEU A 281 6.67 -9.71 -11.82
C LEU A 281 6.03 -11.09 -12.01
N GLY A 282 4.71 -11.15 -12.21
CA GLY A 282 4.02 -12.35 -12.63
C GLY A 282 4.52 -12.89 -13.96
N ALA A 283 4.80 -12.01 -14.93
CA ALA A 283 5.41 -12.41 -16.20
C ALA A 283 6.82 -12.96 -16.02
N VAL A 284 7.66 -12.31 -15.20
CA VAL A 284 9.01 -12.81 -14.87
C VAL A 284 8.95 -14.17 -14.17
N ALA A 285 8.02 -14.34 -13.25
CA ALA A 285 7.80 -15.62 -12.57
C ALA A 285 7.32 -16.71 -13.53
N ALA A 286 6.45 -16.39 -14.49
CA ALA A 286 6.04 -17.32 -15.52
C ALA A 286 7.22 -17.82 -16.36
N VAL A 287 8.14 -16.92 -16.74
CA VAL A 287 9.39 -17.31 -17.42
C VAL A 287 10.26 -18.22 -16.53
N SER A 288 10.41 -17.87 -15.25
CA SER A 288 11.15 -18.70 -14.29
C SER A 288 10.55 -20.09 -14.12
N LEU A 289 9.22 -20.18 -14.10
CA LEU A 289 8.50 -21.45 -14.03
C LEU A 289 8.60 -22.27 -15.32
N LEU A 290 8.63 -21.63 -16.50
CA LEU A 290 8.92 -22.30 -17.77
C LEU A 290 10.32 -22.93 -17.75
N VAL A 291 11.34 -22.18 -17.30
CA VAL A 291 12.70 -22.70 -17.16
C VAL A 291 12.75 -23.86 -16.16
N GLY A 292 12.08 -23.75 -15.00
CA GLY A 292 11.93 -24.82 -14.02
C GLY A 292 11.20 -26.04 -14.60
N GLY A 293 10.14 -25.81 -15.39
CA GLY A 293 9.40 -26.87 -16.08
C GLY A 293 10.23 -27.62 -17.11
N ILE A 294 11.02 -26.90 -17.93
CA ILE A 294 11.98 -27.52 -18.86
C ILE A 294 13.00 -28.36 -18.08
N GLY A 295 13.44 -27.87 -16.92
CA GLY A 295 14.30 -28.64 -16.02
C GLY A 295 13.65 -29.93 -15.54
N ILE A 296 12.36 -29.92 -15.13
CA ILE A 296 11.60 -31.11 -14.77
C ILE A 296 11.56 -32.10 -15.97
N MET A 297 11.23 -31.60 -17.16
CA MET A 297 11.20 -32.40 -18.37
C MET A 297 12.54 -33.11 -18.63
N ASN A 298 13.65 -32.39 -18.50
CA ASN A 298 15.00 -32.92 -18.69
C ASN A 298 15.34 -34.00 -17.65
N ILE A 299 15.01 -33.77 -16.36
CA ILE A 299 15.22 -34.79 -15.31
C ILE A 299 14.40 -36.03 -15.60
N MET A 300 13.15 -35.88 -15.98
CA MET A 300 12.24 -37.00 -16.27
C MET A 300 12.70 -37.79 -17.50
N LEU A 301 13.19 -37.09 -18.55
CA LEU A 301 13.76 -37.79 -19.73
C LEU A 301 14.96 -38.64 -19.35
N VAL A 302 15.88 -38.11 -18.52
CA VAL A 302 17.03 -38.88 -18.03
C VAL A 302 16.59 -40.03 -17.12
N SER A 303 15.61 -39.79 -16.22
CA SER A 303 15.06 -40.85 -15.36
C SER A 303 14.44 -42.00 -16.17
N VAL A 304 13.74 -41.67 -17.25
CA VAL A 304 13.17 -42.66 -18.18
C VAL A 304 14.28 -43.47 -18.87
N THR A 305 15.35 -42.83 -19.35
CA THR A 305 16.48 -43.53 -19.99
C THR A 305 17.26 -44.39 -18.99
N GLU A 306 17.50 -43.95 -17.78
CA GLU A 306 18.17 -44.73 -16.73
C GLU A 306 17.34 -45.97 -16.30
N ARG A 307 16.01 -45.90 -16.43
CA ARG A 307 15.07 -46.98 -16.04
C ARG A 307 14.49 -47.70 -17.22
N THR A 308 15.06 -47.60 -18.42
CA THR A 308 14.55 -48.18 -19.67
C THR A 308 14.27 -49.70 -19.50
N ARG A 309 15.22 -50.47 -18.95
CA ARG A 309 15.10 -51.90 -18.72
C ARG A 309 14.00 -52.25 -17.70
N GLU A 310 13.86 -51.48 -16.64
CA GLU A 310 12.79 -51.65 -15.62
C GLU A 310 11.41 -51.41 -16.25
N ILE A 311 11.25 -50.37 -17.07
CA ILE A 311 10.02 -50.05 -17.79
C ILE A 311 9.70 -51.15 -18.80
N GLY A 312 10.69 -51.58 -19.59
CA GLY A 312 10.55 -52.65 -20.55
C GLY A 312 10.11 -53.97 -19.91
N THR A 313 10.69 -54.35 -18.77
CA THR A 313 10.30 -55.52 -18.02
C THR A 313 8.83 -55.46 -17.56
N ARG A 314 8.38 -54.29 -17.04
CA ARG A 314 6.98 -54.12 -16.62
C ARG A 314 6.01 -54.23 -17.80
N LEU A 315 6.33 -53.61 -18.93
CA LEU A 315 5.51 -53.70 -20.14
C LEU A 315 5.48 -55.12 -20.71
N ALA A 316 6.63 -55.85 -20.67
CA ALA A 316 6.71 -57.26 -21.13
C ALA A 316 5.87 -58.21 -20.28
N ILE A 317 5.70 -58.01 -18.99
CA ILE A 317 4.84 -58.80 -18.10
C ILE A 317 3.37 -58.33 -18.07
N GLY A 318 2.99 -57.33 -18.93
CA GLY A 318 1.61 -56.94 -19.17
C GLY A 318 1.12 -55.68 -18.43
N ALA A 319 2.00 -54.82 -17.94
CA ALA A 319 1.61 -53.53 -17.40
C ALA A 319 0.99 -52.65 -18.51
N LEU A 320 -0.10 -51.94 -18.18
CA LEU A 320 -0.78 -51.05 -19.12
C LEU A 320 0.03 -49.77 -19.35
N GLU A 321 0.06 -49.25 -20.58
CA GLU A 321 0.68 -47.96 -20.91
C GLU A 321 0.19 -46.82 -19.98
N ARG A 322 -1.11 -46.84 -19.65
CA ARG A 322 -1.72 -45.87 -18.75
C ARG A 322 -1.13 -45.91 -17.34
N GLU A 323 -0.77 -47.08 -16.84
CA GLU A 323 -0.20 -47.20 -15.48
C GLU A 323 1.20 -46.63 -15.43
N VAL A 324 2.02 -46.89 -16.46
CA VAL A 324 3.36 -46.33 -16.61
C VAL A 324 3.27 -44.80 -16.76
N LEU A 325 2.37 -44.30 -17.63
CA LEU A 325 2.15 -42.88 -17.84
C LEU A 325 1.78 -42.17 -16.52
N MET A 326 0.79 -42.73 -15.79
CA MET A 326 0.34 -42.14 -14.50
C MET A 326 1.44 -42.15 -13.44
N GLN A 327 2.26 -43.18 -13.39
CA GLN A 327 3.37 -43.28 -12.44
C GLN A 327 4.35 -42.12 -12.65
N PHE A 328 4.85 -41.92 -13.88
CA PHE A 328 5.81 -40.87 -14.20
C PHE A 328 5.18 -39.48 -14.10
N LEU A 329 3.89 -39.31 -14.42
CA LEU A 329 3.17 -38.06 -14.27
C LEU A 329 3.03 -37.66 -12.80
N ILE A 330 2.69 -38.62 -11.92
CA ILE A 330 2.63 -38.38 -10.48
C ILE A 330 4.03 -38.01 -9.95
N GLU A 331 5.10 -38.65 -10.43
CA GLU A 331 6.47 -38.33 -10.04
C GLU A 331 6.83 -36.90 -10.38
N ALA A 332 6.47 -36.40 -11.57
CA ALA A 332 6.67 -35.01 -11.99
C ALA A 332 5.86 -34.01 -11.17
N VAL A 333 4.58 -34.31 -10.88
CA VAL A 333 3.70 -33.48 -10.07
C VAL A 333 4.21 -33.40 -8.62
N VAL A 334 4.67 -34.50 -8.05
CA VAL A 334 5.25 -34.52 -6.70
C VAL A 334 6.50 -33.64 -6.66
N LEU A 335 7.40 -33.79 -7.66
CA LEU A 335 8.63 -32.99 -7.74
C LEU A 335 8.35 -31.47 -7.80
N SER A 336 7.41 -31.08 -8.67
CA SER A 336 7.01 -29.68 -8.82
C SER A 336 6.28 -29.15 -7.59
N SER A 337 5.42 -29.96 -6.95
CA SER A 337 4.71 -29.58 -5.73
C SER A 337 5.65 -29.37 -4.55
N PHE A 338 6.73 -30.17 -4.45
CA PHE A 338 7.79 -29.91 -3.47
C PHE A 338 8.48 -28.57 -3.73
N GLY A 339 8.84 -28.26 -4.97
CA GLY A 339 9.37 -26.95 -5.33
C GLY A 339 8.41 -25.80 -4.99
N GLY A 340 7.13 -25.98 -5.30
CA GLY A 340 6.07 -25.04 -4.96
C GLY A 340 5.94 -24.82 -3.44
N LEU A 341 5.93 -25.90 -2.65
CA LEU A 341 5.83 -25.84 -1.18
C LEU A 341 7.01 -25.07 -0.56
N PHE A 342 8.25 -25.41 -0.97
CA PHE A 342 9.43 -24.68 -0.53
C PHE A 342 9.41 -23.21 -0.98
N GLY A 343 8.92 -22.94 -2.20
CA GLY A 343 8.73 -21.60 -2.73
C GLY A 343 7.71 -20.79 -1.89
N ILE A 344 6.60 -21.42 -1.49
CA ILE A 344 5.59 -20.80 -0.60
C ILE A 344 6.21 -20.45 0.75
N ILE A 345 6.90 -21.39 1.40
CA ILE A 345 7.52 -21.16 2.70
C ILE A 345 8.54 -20.02 2.62
N LEU A 346 9.45 -20.06 1.65
CA LEU A 346 10.46 -19.02 1.47
C LEU A 346 9.83 -17.68 1.10
N GLY A 347 8.81 -17.68 0.24
CA GLY A 347 8.09 -16.46 -0.14
C GLY A 347 7.35 -15.81 1.04
N LEU A 348 6.69 -16.59 1.89
CA LEU A 348 6.04 -16.08 3.10
C LEU A 348 7.05 -15.57 4.13
N LEU A 349 8.17 -16.27 4.32
CA LEU A 349 9.26 -15.81 5.19
C LEU A 349 9.86 -14.50 4.70
N ALA A 350 10.14 -14.39 3.40
CA ALA A 350 10.67 -13.18 2.78
C ALA A 350 9.66 -12.02 2.88
N ALA A 351 8.36 -12.30 2.66
CA ALA A 351 7.30 -11.30 2.80
C ALA A 351 7.14 -10.83 4.25
N ALA A 352 7.18 -11.73 5.22
CA ALA A 352 7.08 -11.38 6.64
C ALA A 352 8.29 -10.53 7.10
N THR A 353 9.50 -10.92 6.69
CA THR A 353 10.72 -10.16 6.99
C THR A 353 10.70 -8.78 6.32
N GLY A 354 10.31 -8.74 5.03
CA GLY A 354 10.18 -7.48 4.29
C GLY A 354 9.13 -6.55 4.90
N ALA A 355 7.96 -7.07 5.26
CA ALA A 355 6.89 -6.31 5.93
C ALA A 355 7.37 -5.71 7.26
N HIS A 356 8.09 -6.49 8.07
CA HIS A 356 8.65 -6.01 9.33
C HIS A 356 9.70 -4.90 9.14
N ILE A 357 10.61 -5.05 8.17
CA ILE A 357 11.64 -4.03 7.87
C ILE A 357 11.02 -2.74 7.35
N LEU A 358 9.97 -2.85 6.51
CA LEU A 358 9.28 -1.71 5.91
C LEU A 358 8.21 -1.09 6.83
N GLY A 359 7.96 -1.66 8.01
CA GLY A 359 6.92 -1.18 8.94
C GLY A 359 5.50 -1.34 8.40
N MET A 360 5.27 -2.31 7.50
CA MET A 360 3.98 -2.56 6.86
C MET A 360 3.26 -3.74 7.51
N PRO A 361 1.91 -3.78 7.50
CA PRO A 361 1.16 -4.93 7.98
C PRO A 361 1.41 -6.16 7.08
N PHE A 362 1.65 -7.31 7.70
CA PHE A 362 1.72 -8.58 6.98
C PHE A 362 0.29 -9.08 6.71
N VAL A 363 -0.11 -9.10 5.43
CA VAL A 363 -1.44 -9.54 5.00
C VAL A 363 -1.33 -10.87 4.27
N LEU A 364 -1.71 -11.97 4.94
CA LEU A 364 -1.70 -13.30 4.33
C LEU A 364 -2.86 -13.45 3.32
N ASN A 365 -2.52 -13.58 2.04
CA ASN A 365 -3.49 -13.82 0.98
C ASN A 365 -3.58 -15.32 0.65
N LEU A 366 -4.57 -16.00 1.25
CA LEU A 366 -4.80 -17.44 1.03
C LEU A 366 -5.10 -17.79 -0.44
N LYS A 367 -5.66 -16.85 -1.21
CA LYS A 367 -5.97 -17.08 -2.63
C LYS A 367 -4.69 -17.25 -3.45
N ILE A 368 -3.67 -16.41 -3.20
CA ILE A 368 -2.39 -16.52 -3.92
C ILE A 368 -1.64 -17.81 -3.54
N VAL A 369 -1.73 -18.24 -2.29
CA VAL A 369 -1.14 -19.52 -1.85
C VAL A 369 -1.81 -20.68 -2.57
N ALA A 370 -3.14 -20.70 -2.66
CA ALA A 370 -3.87 -21.73 -3.40
C ALA A 370 -3.53 -21.72 -4.90
N VAL A 371 -3.46 -20.54 -5.52
CA VAL A 371 -3.04 -20.39 -6.92
C VAL A 371 -1.63 -20.90 -7.11
N ALA A 372 -0.69 -20.61 -6.22
CA ALA A 372 0.70 -21.08 -6.31
C ALA A 372 0.80 -22.61 -6.23
N VAL A 373 0.01 -23.26 -5.37
CA VAL A 373 -0.06 -24.73 -5.27
C VAL A 373 -0.61 -25.35 -6.57
N LEU A 374 -1.74 -24.84 -7.07
CA LEU A 374 -2.36 -25.33 -8.29
C LEU A 374 -1.45 -25.12 -9.51
N PHE A 375 -0.79 -23.97 -9.56
CA PHE A 375 0.08 -23.64 -10.67
C PHE A 375 1.35 -24.49 -10.67
N SER A 376 1.99 -24.74 -9.52
CA SER A 376 3.15 -25.62 -9.43
C SER A 376 2.82 -27.06 -9.81
N ALA A 377 1.66 -27.57 -9.38
CA ALA A 377 1.18 -28.89 -9.81
C ALA A 377 0.92 -28.95 -11.33
N GLY A 378 0.31 -27.89 -11.89
CA GLY A 378 0.07 -27.73 -13.33
C GLY A 378 1.35 -27.76 -14.17
N VAL A 379 2.40 -27.06 -13.71
CA VAL A 379 3.73 -27.09 -14.35
C VAL A 379 4.28 -28.53 -14.38
N GLY A 380 4.20 -29.25 -13.25
CA GLY A 380 4.59 -30.66 -13.19
C GLY A 380 3.83 -31.53 -14.16
N MET A 381 2.52 -31.36 -14.31
CA MET A 381 1.70 -32.09 -15.27
C MET A 381 2.08 -31.79 -16.71
N ILE A 382 2.20 -30.50 -17.07
CA ILE A 382 2.49 -30.10 -18.47
C ILE A 382 3.86 -30.61 -18.92
N PHE A 383 4.90 -30.32 -18.12
CA PHE A 383 6.27 -30.69 -18.49
C PHE A 383 6.61 -32.15 -18.20
N GLY A 384 5.90 -32.81 -17.29
CA GLY A 384 6.03 -34.25 -17.03
C GLY A 384 5.31 -35.13 -18.05
N TYR A 385 4.31 -34.60 -18.76
CA TYR A 385 3.51 -35.39 -19.69
C TYR A 385 4.32 -35.98 -20.87
N PHE A 386 5.18 -35.17 -21.48
CA PHE A 386 5.97 -35.64 -22.64
C PHE A 386 6.93 -36.78 -22.30
N PRO A 387 7.77 -36.69 -21.23
CA PRO A 387 8.61 -37.82 -20.79
C PRO A 387 7.78 -39.05 -20.37
N ALA A 388 6.69 -38.85 -19.63
CA ALA A 388 5.84 -39.92 -19.17
C ALA A 388 5.20 -40.69 -20.34
N ARG A 389 4.75 -39.99 -21.38
CA ARG A 389 4.23 -40.59 -22.60
C ARG A 389 5.30 -41.38 -23.37
N LYS A 390 6.55 -40.84 -23.41
CA LYS A 390 7.67 -41.52 -24.03
C LYS A 390 7.98 -42.86 -23.33
N ALA A 391 7.96 -42.85 -21.99
CA ALA A 391 8.14 -44.07 -21.18
C ALA A 391 7.02 -45.10 -21.41
N ALA A 392 5.76 -44.65 -21.45
CA ALA A 392 4.58 -45.51 -21.60
C ALA A 392 4.50 -46.20 -22.97
N ARG A 393 5.08 -45.59 -24.01
CA ARG A 393 5.05 -46.09 -25.40
C ARG A 393 6.35 -46.76 -25.82
N MET A 394 7.19 -47.16 -24.89
CA MET A 394 8.46 -47.82 -25.17
C MET A 394 8.21 -49.27 -25.63
N ASP A 395 8.92 -49.69 -26.69
CA ASP A 395 8.87 -51.10 -27.14
C ASP A 395 9.59 -51.97 -26.10
N PRO A 396 8.91 -53.00 -25.52
CA PRO A 396 9.52 -53.88 -24.52
C PRO A 396 10.76 -54.64 -25.05
N ILE A 397 10.77 -54.98 -26.34
CA ILE A 397 11.86 -55.73 -26.95
C ILE A 397 13.11 -54.84 -27.07
N GLU A 398 12.94 -53.61 -27.56
CA GLU A 398 14.05 -52.66 -27.67
C GLU A 398 14.54 -52.25 -26.28
N ALA A 399 13.64 -52.04 -25.31
CA ALA A 399 13.97 -51.68 -23.95
C ALA A 399 14.81 -52.75 -23.21
N LEU A 400 14.59 -54.01 -23.49
CA LEU A 400 15.35 -55.14 -22.91
C LEU A 400 16.68 -55.39 -23.64
N ARG A 401 16.84 -54.88 -24.87
CA ARG A 401 18.06 -55.05 -25.69
C ARG A 401 19.08 -53.93 -25.45
N HIS A 402 18.68 -52.86 -24.80
CA HIS A 402 19.56 -51.76 -24.44
C HIS A 402 20.50 -52.19 -23.29
N GLU A 403 21.81 -52.27 -23.57
CA GLU A 403 22.88 -52.41 -22.58
C GLU A 403 23.13 -51.11 -21.82
#